data_520531b870e513bcd55e145c27481127
#
_entry.id   520531b870e513bcd55e145c27481127
#
_cell.length_a   1.000
_cell.length_b   1.000
_cell.length_c   1.000
_cell.angle_alpha   90.00
_cell.angle_beta   90.00
_cell.angle_gamma   90.00
#
_symmetry.space_group_name_H-M   'P 1'
#
loop_
_entity.id
_entity.type
_entity.pdbx_description
1 polymer ?
#
loop_
_entity_poly.entity_id
_entity_poly.type
_entity_poly.pdbx_seq_one_letter_code
_entity_poly.pdbx_strand_id
1 'polypeptide(L)'
;MNPVNVAIVGGGWAGCAAAVAAAQGGARVTLFEITHTLGGRARRLDIAHPDSEPLWLDNGQHILIGAYTATLAFMRNVGVDPHEALLATPLSLRFADGLGLAVPPWAARWPAPLDALAAMLGARGWRSAERIALLRVSLRWRARGFACGPADTVASVCAGLPPRVMDELIEPLCVSALNLPAAQASGAVFLRVLRDALFGQGASGFAPSALLLPRHDLSALGPDPAAHWLRERGHTVHLGRRIERIDADDGGWRLSGEGQAERFDCVVWATHASAAAHALSDIAPTWAGAAAALGHTAITTVYALGPRHQPLAAPMLALRGGPAQFVFDRGQLRAADAGVLAFVLSHSGGEREDLQAATLEQAREQLGLVGLIPLRTITERRATFACTPGLVRPSGAVAPGLWAAGDFVDGPYPATIEGAVRSGQAAGRGAALGR
;
A
#
# COMPACT_ATOMS: atom_id res chain seq x y z
N MET A 1 3.14 34.41 -18.52
CA MET A 1 2.34 34.24 -17.30
C MET A 1 3.26 33.75 -16.21
N ASN A 2 3.14 34.26 -14.99
CA ASN A 2 3.89 33.69 -13.86
C ASN A 2 3.43 32.25 -13.60
N PRO A 3 4.33 31.34 -13.21
CA PRO A 3 3.94 29.99 -12.86
C PRO A 3 2.98 29.99 -11.66
N VAL A 4 2.00 29.11 -11.67
CA VAL A 4 1.06 28.90 -10.55
C VAL A 4 1.87 28.47 -9.33
N ASN A 5 1.65 29.12 -8.18
CA ASN A 5 2.34 28.79 -6.93
C ASN A 5 1.49 27.79 -6.15
N VAL A 6 1.98 26.54 -6.01
CA VAL A 6 1.24 25.42 -5.44
C VAL A 6 1.88 24.98 -4.15
N ALA A 7 1.09 24.93 -3.07
CA ALA A 7 1.49 24.27 -1.83
C ALA A 7 1.00 22.82 -1.79
N ILE A 8 1.86 21.93 -1.32
CA ILE A 8 1.52 20.53 -1.01
C ILE A 8 1.70 20.32 0.48
N VAL A 9 0.63 19.96 1.19
CA VAL A 9 0.65 19.73 2.64
C VAL A 9 0.61 18.22 2.93
N GLY A 10 1.75 17.68 3.36
CA GLY A 10 1.97 16.26 3.64
C GLY A 10 2.91 15.62 2.63
N GLY A 11 4.02 15.06 3.13
CA GLY A 11 5.10 14.40 2.36
C GLY A 11 4.97 12.89 2.28
N GLY A 12 3.74 12.34 2.33
CA GLY A 12 3.47 10.94 2.01
C GLY A 12 3.56 10.65 0.51
N TRP A 13 3.36 9.41 0.10
CA TRP A 13 3.39 8.99 -1.31
C TRP A 13 2.46 9.83 -2.19
N ALA A 14 1.25 10.16 -1.70
CA ALA A 14 0.30 11.01 -2.42
C ALA A 14 0.82 12.43 -2.61
N GLY A 15 1.37 13.04 -1.54
CA GLY A 15 1.90 14.40 -1.60
C GLY A 15 3.14 14.51 -2.45
N CYS A 16 4.07 13.56 -2.37
CA CYS A 16 5.25 13.49 -3.24
C CYS A 16 4.86 13.34 -4.71
N ALA A 17 3.87 12.48 -5.01
CA ALA A 17 3.35 12.31 -6.37
C ALA A 17 2.63 13.56 -6.87
N ALA A 18 1.90 14.27 -6.00
CA ALA A 18 1.25 15.54 -6.33
C ALA A 18 2.28 16.64 -6.62
N ALA A 19 3.32 16.75 -5.79
CA ALA A 19 4.39 17.73 -5.95
C ALA A 19 5.13 17.56 -7.28
N VAL A 20 5.50 16.33 -7.61
CA VAL A 20 6.17 16.02 -8.89
C VAL A 20 5.23 16.31 -10.06
N ALA A 21 3.96 15.91 -9.99
CA ALA A 21 3.00 16.13 -11.06
C ALA A 21 2.69 17.63 -11.28
N ALA A 22 2.58 18.41 -10.21
CA ALA A 22 2.42 19.87 -10.30
C ALA A 22 3.64 20.56 -10.92
N ALA A 23 4.84 20.17 -10.49
CA ALA A 23 6.09 20.68 -11.04
C ALA A 23 6.25 20.35 -12.53
N GLN A 24 5.92 19.11 -12.94
CA GLN A 24 5.89 18.71 -14.36
C GLN A 24 4.85 19.51 -15.17
N GLY A 25 3.77 19.96 -14.53
CA GLY A 25 2.78 20.85 -15.12
C GLY A 25 3.21 22.33 -15.19
N GLY A 26 4.44 22.67 -14.79
CA GLY A 26 5.00 24.02 -14.84
C GLY A 26 4.68 24.89 -13.62
N ALA A 27 4.12 24.34 -12.55
CA ALA A 27 3.87 25.07 -11.32
C ALA A 27 5.16 25.24 -10.49
N ARG A 28 5.20 26.31 -9.70
CA ARG A 28 6.19 26.46 -8.61
C ARG A 28 5.66 25.74 -7.38
N VAL A 29 6.40 24.77 -6.87
CA VAL A 29 5.93 23.89 -5.81
C VAL A 29 6.67 24.12 -4.49
N THR A 30 5.90 24.18 -3.40
CA THR A 30 6.41 24.10 -2.03
C THR A 30 5.75 22.93 -1.32
N LEU A 31 6.53 21.93 -0.91
CA LEU A 31 6.08 20.75 -0.16
C LEU A 31 6.38 20.96 1.33
N PHE A 32 5.38 20.75 2.18
CA PHE A 32 5.46 20.80 3.63
C PHE A 32 5.22 19.42 4.24
N GLU A 33 6.14 18.96 5.09
CA GLU A 33 6.02 17.71 5.86
C GLU A 33 6.34 17.99 7.33
N ILE A 34 5.47 17.51 8.21
CA ILE A 34 5.59 17.70 9.67
C ILE A 34 6.74 16.89 10.27
N THR A 35 7.09 15.76 9.68
CA THR A 35 8.18 14.89 10.15
C THR A 35 9.48 15.17 9.39
N HIS A 36 10.59 14.62 9.90
CA HIS A 36 11.88 14.69 9.20
C HIS A 36 12.07 13.57 8.17
N THR A 37 11.12 12.63 8.08
CA THR A 37 11.15 11.48 7.16
C THR A 37 9.93 11.50 6.26
N LEU A 38 10.16 11.43 4.95
CA LEU A 38 9.10 11.36 3.94
C LEU A 38 8.52 9.94 3.81
N GLY A 39 7.34 9.84 3.21
CA GLY A 39 6.67 8.57 2.91
C GLY A 39 5.39 8.32 3.72
N GLY A 40 5.14 9.10 4.78
CA GLY A 40 3.92 9.00 5.58
C GLY A 40 3.81 7.65 6.29
N ARG A 41 2.74 6.87 6.03
CA ARG A 41 2.54 5.53 6.60
C ARG A 41 3.44 4.45 5.97
N ALA A 42 3.91 4.68 4.77
CA ALA A 42 4.83 3.79 4.05
C ALA A 42 6.21 4.45 3.97
N ARG A 43 6.97 4.39 5.07
CA ARG A 43 8.25 5.08 5.24
C ARG A 43 9.27 4.23 5.99
N ARG A 44 10.52 4.64 5.83
CA ARG A 44 11.66 4.11 6.59
C ARG A 44 11.55 4.41 8.09
N LEU A 45 12.02 3.46 8.88
CA LEU A 45 12.34 3.61 10.29
C LEU A 45 13.76 3.12 10.54
N ASP A 46 14.53 3.89 11.29
CA ASP A 46 15.84 3.48 11.77
C ASP A 46 15.67 2.65 13.03
N ILE A 47 16.20 1.43 13.01
CA ILE A 47 16.11 0.49 14.13
C ILE A 47 17.52 0.04 14.51
N ALA A 48 17.85 0.13 15.79
CA ALA A 48 19.10 -0.39 16.30
C ALA A 48 19.17 -1.91 16.09
N HIS A 49 20.29 -2.39 15.53
CA HIS A 49 20.61 -3.82 15.49
C HIS A 49 21.45 -4.15 16.70
N PRO A 50 21.22 -5.30 17.40
CA PRO A 50 21.99 -5.66 18.59
C PRO A 50 23.51 -5.78 18.35
N ASP A 51 23.93 -6.28 17.19
CA ASP A 51 25.31 -6.69 16.92
C ASP A 51 25.92 -6.05 15.65
N SER A 52 25.24 -5.07 15.01
CA SER A 52 25.74 -4.50 13.74
C SER A 52 25.25 -3.07 13.50
N GLU A 53 25.53 -2.55 12.30
CA GLU A 53 24.99 -1.28 11.82
C GLU A 53 23.45 -1.21 11.94
N PRO A 54 22.87 -0.02 12.14
CA PRO A 54 21.44 0.16 12.21
C PRO A 54 20.71 -0.41 11.01
N LEU A 55 19.59 -1.09 11.27
CA LEU A 55 18.72 -1.61 10.22
C LEU A 55 17.76 -0.52 9.75
N TRP A 56 17.62 -0.40 8.45
CA TRP A 56 16.58 0.41 7.85
C TRP A 56 15.40 -0.49 7.51
N LEU A 57 14.40 -0.48 8.37
CA LEU A 57 13.16 -1.21 8.19
C LEU A 57 12.05 -0.23 7.82
N ASP A 58 10.88 -0.75 7.50
CA ASP A 58 9.73 0.08 7.19
C ASP A 58 8.74 0.13 8.36
N ASN A 59 7.92 1.15 8.39
CA ASN A 59 6.79 1.25 9.34
C ASN A 59 5.82 0.07 9.22
N GLY A 60 5.88 -0.66 8.14
CA GLY A 60 5.21 -1.93 7.88
C GLY A 60 5.74 -2.56 6.60
N GLN A 61 5.83 -3.89 6.56
CA GLN A 61 6.26 -4.60 5.36
C GLN A 61 5.19 -4.47 4.26
N HIS A 62 5.60 -4.02 3.08
CA HIS A 62 4.70 -3.82 1.94
C HIS A 62 5.05 -4.74 0.77
N ILE A 63 4.04 -5.00 -0.05
CA ILE A 63 4.16 -5.63 -1.37
C ILE A 63 3.51 -4.70 -2.38
N LEU A 64 4.15 -4.54 -3.54
CA LEU A 64 3.52 -3.96 -4.72
C LEU A 64 3.16 -5.10 -5.69
N ILE A 65 2.33 -4.80 -6.67
CA ILE A 65 2.04 -5.74 -7.77
C ILE A 65 2.35 -5.09 -9.11
N GLY A 66 2.61 -5.91 -10.12
CA GLY A 66 2.95 -5.40 -11.47
C GLY A 66 1.84 -4.56 -12.11
N ALA A 67 0.59 -4.67 -11.62
CA ALA A 67 -0.53 -3.82 -12.02
C ALA A 67 -0.50 -2.41 -11.41
N TYR A 68 0.43 -2.08 -10.52
CA TYR A 68 0.57 -0.73 -9.91
C TYR A 68 1.29 0.21 -10.86
N THR A 69 0.63 0.53 -11.96
CA THR A 69 1.23 1.23 -13.12
C THR A 69 1.63 2.67 -12.79
N ALA A 70 0.85 3.38 -11.97
CA ALA A 70 1.15 4.76 -11.60
C ALA A 70 2.32 4.82 -10.61
N THR A 71 2.38 3.90 -9.65
CA THR A 71 3.49 3.81 -8.68
C THR A 71 4.81 3.50 -9.37
N LEU A 72 4.83 2.49 -10.25
CA LEU A 72 6.04 2.12 -11.00
C LEU A 72 6.48 3.22 -11.98
N ALA A 73 5.54 3.94 -12.59
CA ALA A 73 5.86 5.11 -13.40
C ALA A 73 6.39 6.27 -12.56
N PHE A 74 5.82 6.52 -11.38
CA PHE A 74 6.29 7.55 -10.45
C PHE A 74 7.71 7.27 -10.00
N MET A 75 8.05 6.03 -9.61
CA MET A 75 9.42 5.63 -9.26
C MET A 75 10.41 6.01 -10.37
N ARG A 76 10.13 5.64 -11.62
CA ARG A 76 10.98 5.98 -12.77
C ARG A 76 11.09 7.48 -12.99
N ASN A 77 10.01 8.22 -12.85
CA ASN A 77 10.00 9.68 -13.05
C ASN A 77 10.91 10.41 -12.06
N VAL A 78 11.10 9.84 -10.87
CA VAL A 78 11.99 10.39 -9.85
C VAL A 78 13.38 9.72 -9.81
N GLY A 79 13.72 8.92 -10.84
CA GLY A 79 15.05 8.33 -11.01
C GLY A 79 15.29 6.99 -10.34
N VAL A 80 14.24 6.30 -9.89
CA VAL A 80 14.35 4.94 -9.32
C VAL A 80 14.04 3.91 -10.40
N ASP A 81 14.97 2.98 -10.67
CA ASP A 81 14.71 1.82 -11.53
C ASP A 81 13.94 0.74 -10.74
N PRO A 82 12.68 0.43 -11.12
CA PRO A 82 11.91 -0.60 -10.45
C PRO A 82 12.53 -2.00 -10.53
N HIS A 83 13.33 -2.32 -11.54
CA HIS A 83 13.97 -3.63 -11.67
C HIS A 83 15.12 -3.84 -10.68
N GLU A 84 15.83 -2.77 -10.33
CA GLU A 84 16.88 -2.80 -9.32
C GLU A 84 16.26 -2.74 -7.90
N ALA A 85 15.24 -1.89 -7.73
CA ALA A 85 14.65 -1.59 -6.45
C ALA A 85 13.68 -2.64 -5.91
N LEU A 86 13.16 -3.54 -6.79
CA LEU A 86 12.14 -4.52 -6.44
C LEU A 86 12.57 -5.93 -6.88
N LEU A 87 12.34 -6.91 -6.01
CA LEU A 87 12.40 -8.33 -6.38
C LEU A 87 11.04 -8.74 -6.94
N ALA A 88 10.99 -9.03 -8.24
CA ALA A 88 9.79 -9.57 -8.86
C ALA A 88 9.72 -11.09 -8.67
N THR A 89 8.59 -11.56 -8.13
CA THR A 89 8.29 -12.98 -8.00
C THR A 89 6.94 -13.29 -8.65
N PRO A 90 6.76 -14.48 -9.24
CA PRO A 90 5.43 -14.91 -9.68
C PRO A 90 4.45 -14.96 -8.50
N LEU A 91 3.15 -14.87 -8.79
CA LEU A 91 2.11 -15.02 -7.76
C LEU A 91 2.31 -16.30 -6.97
N SER A 92 2.47 -16.16 -5.67
CA SER A 92 2.69 -17.27 -4.73
C SER A 92 2.01 -17.01 -3.39
N LEU A 93 1.15 -17.95 -2.99
CA LEU A 93 0.59 -18.11 -1.65
C LEU A 93 1.00 -19.49 -1.15
N ARG A 94 2.30 -19.70 -1.04
CA ARG A 94 2.89 -20.96 -0.55
C ARG A 94 3.04 -20.88 0.96
N PHE A 95 2.64 -21.94 1.63
CA PHE A 95 2.87 -22.15 3.06
C PHE A 95 4.23 -22.84 3.32
N ALA A 96 4.67 -22.81 4.57
CA ALA A 96 5.95 -23.39 4.97
C ALA A 96 6.05 -24.92 4.69
N ASP A 97 4.93 -25.63 4.74
CA ASP A 97 4.83 -27.06 4.41
C ASP A 97 4.88 -27.35 2.89
N GLY A 98 5.03 -26.32 2.07
CA GLY A 98 5.08 -26.42 0.60
C GLY A 98 3.72 -26.57 -0.08
N LEU A 99 2.63 -26.56 0.69
CA LEU A 99 1.26 -26.56 0.17
C LEU A 99 0.83 -25.15 -0.28
N GLY A 100 -0.36 -25.06 -0.86
CA GLY A 100 -0.94 -23.79 -1.30
C GLY A 100 -0.82 -23.54 -2.80
N LEU A 101 -1.10 -22.30 -3.21
CA LEU A 101 -1.14 -21.87 -4.61
C LEU A 101 0.15 -21.13 -4.96
N ALA A 102 0.82 -21.58 -6.03
CA ALA A 102 1.96 -20.85 -6.60
C ALA A 102 2.06 -21.13 -8.08
N VAL A 103 2.49 -20.13 -8.85
CA VAL A 103 2.80 -20.33 -10.28
C VAL A 103 3.97 -21.31 -10.38
N PRO A 104 3.80 -22.43 -11.12
CA PRO A 104 4.88 -23.39 -11.32
C PRO A 104 6.05 -22.76 -12.11
N PRO A 105 7.31 -23.19 -11.90
CA PRO A 105 8.48 -22.63 -12.60
C PRO A 105 8.35 -22.61 -14.11
N TRP A 106 7.74 -23.66 -14.70
CA TRP A 106 7.54 -23.77 -16.16
C TRP A 106 6.51 -22.79 -16.71
N ALA A 107 5.59 -22.27 -15.87
CA ALA A 107 4.59 -21.28 -16.24
C ALA A 107 4.95 -19.85 -15.80
N ALA A 108 6.09 -19.64 -15.13
CA ALA A 108 6.48 -18.34 -14.59
C ALA A 108 6.66 -17.22 -15.63
N ARG A 109 6.82 -17.59 -16.91
CA ARG A 109 6.92 -16.65 -18.05
C ARG A 109 5.66 -16.61 -18.90
N TRP A 110 4.61 -17.31 -18.50
CA TRP A 110 3.36 -17.29 -19.25
C TRP A 110 2.65 -15.95 -19.05
N PRO A 111 1.98 -15.43 -20.10
CA PRO A 111 1.22 -14.20 -19.95
C PRO A 111 0.01 -14.42 -19.03
N ALA A 112 -0.33 -13.38 -18.25
CA ALA A 112 -1.58 -13.38 -17.50
C ALA A 112 -2.78 -13.46 -18.45
N PRO A 113 -3.83 -14.23 -18.13
CA PRO A 113 -4.05 -14.95 -16.87
C PRO A 113 -3.60 -16.42 -16.89
N LEU A 114 -2.81 -16.86 -17.88
CA LEU A 114 -2.43 -18.28 -18.03
C LEU A 114 -1.51 -18.75 -16.92
N ASP A 115 -0.65 -17.87 -16.40
CA ASP A 115 0.19 -18.10 -15.24
C ASP A 115 -0.65 -18.40 -13.96
N ALA A 116 -1.69 -17.59 -13.71
CA ALA A 116 -2.63 -17.80 -12.61
C ALA A 116 -3.47 -19.09 -12.79
N LEU A 117 -3.86 -19.41 -14.03
CA LEU A 117 -4.55 -20.69 -14.33
C LEU A 117 -3.62 -21.88 -14.02
N ALA A 118 -2.35 -21.80 -14.41
CA ALA A 118 -1.37 -22.83 -14.11
C ALA A 118 -1.16 -22.98 -12.59
N ALA A 119 -1.12 -21.85 -11.82
CA ALA A 119 -1.06 -21.87 -10.38
C ALA A 119 -2.28 -22.56 -9.76
N MET A 120 -3.48 -22.24 -10.26
CA MET A 120 -4.74 -22.86 -9.80
C MET A 120 -4.78 -24.35 -10.04
N LEU A 121 -4.39 -24.81 -11.23
CA LEU A 121 -4.36 -26.22 -11.58
C LEU A 121 -3.25 -26.98 -10.82
N GLY A 122 -2.14 -26.31 -10.53
CA GLY A 122 -0.99 -26.84 -9.81
C GLY A 122 -1.05 -26.66 -8.27
N ALA A 123 -2.14 -26.11 -7.72
CA ALA A 123 -2.25 -25.85 -6.28
C ALA A 123 -2.06 -27.16 -5.47
N ARG A 124 -1.03 -27.15 -4.60
CA ARG A 124 -0.65 -28.32 -3.83
C ARG A 124 -1.57 -28.49 -2.62
N GLY A 125 -1.96 -29.73 -2.33
CA GLY A 125 -2.87 -30.06 -1.23
C GLY A 125 -4.36 -29.92 -1.57
N TRP A 126 -4.71 -29.35 -2.74
CA TRP A 126 -6.10 -29.17 -3.16
C TRP A 126 -6.63 -30.35 -3.95
N ARG A 127 -7.87 -30.72 -3.67
CA ARG A 127 -8.61 -31.76 -4.42
C ARG A 127 -9.07 -31.22 -5.76
N SER A 128 -9.33 -32.10 -6.72
CA SER A 128 -9.83 -31.69 -8.06
C SER A 128 -11.16 -30.91 -7.95
N ALA A 129 -12.04 -31.29 -7.03
CA ALA A 129 -13.31 -30.59 -6.78
C ALA A 129 -13.09 -29.12 -6.33
N GLU A 130 -12.08 -28.84 -5.52
CA GLU A 130 -11.74 -27.50 -5.05
C GLU A 130 -11.21 -26.61 -6.20
N ARG A 131 -10.35 -27.18 -7.05
CA ARG A 131 -9.84 -26.50 -8.26
C ARG A 131 -10.97 -26.20 -9.26
N ILE A 132 -11.88 -27.17 -9.48
CA ILE A 132 -13.04 -26.98 -10.35
C ILE A 132 -14.00 -25.93 -9.78
N ALA A 133 -14.22 -25.91 -8.47
CA ALA A 133 -15.05 -24.91 -7.84
C ALA A 133 -14.45 -23.48 -8.03
N LEU A 134 -13.14 -23.31 -7.83
CA LEU A 134 -12.48 -22.04 -8.06
C LEU A 134 -12.57 -21.62 -9.53
N LEU A 135 -12.35 -22.56 -10.47
CA LEU A 135 -12.47 -22.28 -11.91
C LEU A 135 -13.90 -21.81 -12.27
N ARG A 136 -14.93 -22.50 -11.77
CA ARG A 136 -16.34 -22.12 -12.00
C ARG A 136 -16.66 -20.72 -11.46
N VAL A 137 -16.20 -20.42 -10.26
CA VAL A 137 -16.40 -19.10 -9.65
C VAL A 137 -15.64 -18.02 -10.43
N SER A 138 -14.40 -18.27 -10.82
CA SER A 138 -13.59 -17.34 -11.64
C SER A 138 -14.24 -17.08 -13.01
N LEU A 139 -14.78 -18.11 -13.68
CA LEU A 139 -15.54 -17.94 -14.92
C LEU A 139 -16.81 -17.12 -14.73
N ARG A 140 -17.51 -17.29 -13.60
CA ARG A 140 -18.68 -16.47 -13.24
C ARG A 140 -18.29 -15.00 -13.04
N TRP A 141 -17.19 -14.71 -12.34
CA TRP A 141 -16.67 -13.34 -12.19
C TRP A 141 -16.35 -12.73 -13.56
N ARG A 142 -15.64 -13.48 -14.43
CA ARG A 142 -15.32 -13.04 -15.79
C ARG A 142 -16.56 -12.78 -16.64
N ALA A 143 -17.54 -13.68 -16.61
CA ALA A 143 -18.80 -13.52 -17.36
C ALA A 143 -19.60 -12.28 -16.93
N ARG A 144 -19.46 -11.86 -15.64
CA ARG A 144 -20.05 -10.63 -15.10
C ARG A 144 -19.14 -9.40 -15.24
N GLY A 145 -18.03 -9.48 -15.98
CA GLY A 145 -17.07 -8.38 -16.11
C GLY A 145 -16.41 -7.97 -14.79
N PHE A 146 -16.31 -8.89 -13.81
CA PHE A 146 -15.85 -8.60 -12.44
C PHE A 146 -16.69 -7.53 -11.72
N ALA A 147 -17.97 -7.41 -12.07
CA ALA A 147 -18.92 -6.54 -11.40
C ALA A 147 -19.78 -7.31 -10.39
N CYS A 148 -20.18 -6.62 -9.34
CA CYS A 148 -21.13 -7.09 -8.32
C CYS A 148 -21.97 -5.94 -7.77
N GLY A 149 -22.93 -6.21 -6.93
CA GLY A 149 -23.74 -5.20 -6.26
C GLY A 149 -22.93 -4.34 -5.28
N PRO A 150 -23.35 -3.10 -5.01
CA PRO A 150 -22.62 -2.20 -4.11
C PRO A 150 -22.61 -2.72 -2.65
N ALA A 151 -23.58 -3.54 -2.26
CA ALA A 151 -23.68 -4.15 -0.93
C ALA A 151 -22.97 -5.52 -0.83
N ASP A 152 -22.41 -6.05 -1.93
CA ASP A 152 -21.77 -7.37 -1.91
C ASP A 152 -20.46 -7.34 -1.16
N THR A 153 -20.28 -8.34 -0.28
CA THR A 153 -19.00 -8.62 0.39
C THR A 153 -18.14 -9.56 -0.46
N VAL A 154 -16.86 -9.69 -0.12
CA VAL A 154 -15.98 -10.71 -0.71
C VAL A 154 -16.53 -12.11 -0.48
N ALA A 155 -17.04 -12.41 0.73
CA ALA A 155 -17.65 -13.69 1.03
C ALA A 155 -18.86 -13.98 0.12
N SER A 156 -19.72 -12.98 -0.16
CA SER A 156 -20.89 -13.16 -1.03
C SER A 156 -20.50 -13.42 -2.49
N VAL A 157 -19.54 -12.70 -3.03
CA VAL A 157 -19.08 -12.91 -4.42
C VAL A 157 -18.28 -14.20 -4.60
N CYS A 158 -17.74 -14.75 -3.51
CA CYS A 158 -17.04 -16.03 -3.45
C CYS A 158 -17.97 -17.20 -3.11
N ALA A 159 -19.28 -16.97 -2.99
CA ALA A 159 -20.24 -18.04 -2.66
C ALA A 159 -20.11 -19.24 -3.62
N GLY A 160 -20.03 -20.45 -3.02
CA GLY A 160 -19.82 -21.72 -3.72
C GLY A 160 -18.35 -22.17 -3.77
N LEU A 161 -17.42 -21.43 -3.20
CA LEU A 161 -16.06 -21.92 -2.94
C LEU A 161 -16.05 -22.82 -1.70
N PRO A 162 -15.28 -23.94 -1.74
CA PRO A 162 -15.07 -24.79 -0.57
C PRO A 162 -14.32 -24.06 0.56
N PRO A 163 -14.51 -24.44 1.84
CA PRO A 163 -13.83 -23.79 2.97
C PRO A 163 -12.31 -23.68 2.79
N ARG A 164 -11.66 -24.76 2.35
CA ARG A 164 -10.20 -24.74 2.12
C ARG A 164 -9.77 -23.65 1.13
N VAL A 165 -10.51 -23.42 0.05
CA VAL A 165 -10.19 -22.37 -0.94
C VAL A 165 -10.43 -20.99 -0.34
N MET A 166 -11.45 -20.85 0.49
CA MET A 166 -11.68 -19.62 1.25
C MET A 166 -10.51 -19.35 2.19
N ASP A 167 -10.09 -20.32 2.99
CA ASP A 167 -9.08 -20.16 4.04
C ASP A 167 -7.66 -20.02 3.48
N GLU A 168 -7.31 -20.76 2.41
CA GLU A 168 -5.95 -20.80 1.86
C GLU A 168 -5.71 -19.82 0.71
N LEU A 169 -6.75 -19.23 0.12
CA LEU A 169 -6.61 -18.28 -1.00
C LEU A 169 -7.38 -16.99 -0.77
N ILE A 170 -8.70 -17.07 -0.60
CA ILE A 170 -9.54 -15.85 -0.63
C ILE A 170 -9.29 -14.98 0.59
N GLU A 171 -9.33 -15.56 1.78
CA GLU A 171 -9.12 -14.82 3.03
C GLU A 171 -7.72 -14.18 3.09
N PRO A 172 -6.61 -14.90 2.82
CA PRO A 172 -5.27 -14.28 2.77
C PRO A 172 -5.16 -13.17 1.72
N LEU A 173 -5.71 -13.35 0.52
CA LEU A 173 -5.72 -12.31 -0.50
C LEU A 173 -6.57 -11.10 -0.10
N CYS A 174 -7.75 -11.34 0.47
CA CYS A 174 -8.65 -10.28 0.91
C CYS A 174 -8.01 -9.45 2.03
N VAL A 175 -7.50 -10.12 3.05
CA VAL A 175 -6.89 -9.46 4.21
C VAL A 175 -5.61 -8.71 3.79
N SER A 176 -4.80 -9.26 2.89
CA SER A 176 -3.59 -8.56 2.41
C SER A 176 -3.91 -7.37 1.50
N ALA A 177 -4.98 -7.45 0.70
CA ALA A 177 -5.32 -6.39 -0.25
C ALA A 177 -6.21 -5.28 0.33
N LEU A 178 -7.09 -5.62 1.28
CA LEU A 178 -8.14 -4.74 1.81
C LEU A 178 -8.05 -4.53 3.33
N ASN A 179 -7.17 -5.26 3.99
CA ASN A 179 -7.00 -5.25 5.46
C ASN A 179 -8.32 -5.48 6.22
N LEU A 180 -9.19 -6.32 5.67
CA LEU A 180 -10.49 -6.72 6.23
C LEU A 180 -10.77 -8.19 5.94
N PRO A 181 -11.48 -8.90 6.83
CA PRO A 181 -12.00 -10.23 6.56
C PRO A 181 -12.97 -10.24 5.36
N ALA A 182 -13.03 -11.34 4.63
CA ALA A 182 -13.89 -11.49 3.46
C ALA A 182 -15.38 -11.21 3.73
N ALA A 183 -15.85 -11.47 4.95
CA ALA A 183 -17.22 -11.18 5.37
C ALA A 183 -17.54 -9.68 5.49
N GLN A 184 -16.53 -8.82 5.63
CA GLN A 184 -16.68 -7.37 5.84
C GLN A 184 -16.18 -6.55 4.66
N ALA A 185 -15.25 -7.10 3.88
CA ALA A 185 -14.59 -6.40 2.78
C ALA A 185 -15.49 -6.25 1.55
N SER A 186 -15.35 -5.15 0.82
CA SER A 186 -16.08 -4.87 -0.41
C SER A 186 -15.75 -5.85 -1.52
N GLY A 187 -16.77 -6.57 -2.02
CA GLY A 187 -16.67 -7.46 -3.17
C GLY A 187 -16.28 -6.71 -4.44
N ALA A 188 -16.78 -5.49 -4.63
CA ALA A 188 -16.47 -4.67 -5.81
C ALA A 188 -14.99 -4.30 -5.88
N VAL A 189 -14.39 -3.90 -4.75
CA VAL A 189 -12.96 -3.57 -4.67
C VAL A 189 -12.10 -4.82 -4.89
N PHE A 190 -12.44 -5.93 -4.23
CA PHE A 190 -11.73 -7.19 -4.37
C PHE A 190 -11.73 -7.70 -5.82
N LEU A 191 -12.90 -7.74 -6.46
CA LEU A 191 -13.03 -8.16 -7.85
C LEU A 191 -12.27 -7.23 -8.80
N ARG A 192 -12.22 -5.91 -8.51
CA ARG A 192 -11.42 -4.96 -9.26
C ARG A 192 -9.93 -5.28 -9.17
N VAL A 193 -9.41 -5.54 -7.98
CA VAL A 193 -8.00 -5.92 -7.76
C VAL A 193 -7.68 -7.21 -8.53
N LEU A 194 -8.53 -8.23 -8.42
CA LEU A 194 -8.35 -9.48 -9.16
C LEU A 194 -8.39 -9.28 -10.67
N ARG A 195 -9.33 -8.50 -11.19
CA ARG A 195 -9.39 -8.19 -12.62
C ARG A 195 -8.10 -7.55 -13.11
N ASP A 196 -7.62 -6.55 -12.40
CA ASP A 196 -6.46 -5.77 -12.83
C ASP A 196 -5.15 -6.58 -12.68
N ALA A 197 -5.04 -7.45 -11.67
CA ALA A 197 -3.91 -8.37 -11.51
C ALA A 197 -3.90 -9.50 -12.58
N LEU A 198 -5.08 -9.98 -13.01
CA LEU A 198 -5.17 -11.11 -13.94
C LEU A 198 -5.32 -10.69 -15.40
N PHE A 199 -5.94 -9.54 -15.66
CA PHE A 199 -6.29 -9.09 -17.03
C PHE A 199 -5.87 -7.65 -17.32
N GLY A 200 -5.25 -6.98 -16.35
CA GLY A 200 -4.72 -5.63 -16.50
C GLY A 200 -3.44 -5.60 -17.32
N GLN A 201 -2.92 -4.40 -17.50
CA GLN A 201 -1.61 -4.19 -18.09
C GLN A 201 -0.56 -4.17 -16.98
N GLY A 202 0.52 -4.91 -17.18
CA GLY A 202 1.71 -4.76 -16.37
C GLY A 202 2.46 -3.47 -16.73
N ALA A 203 3.29 -2.99 -15.83
CA ALA A 203 4.12 -1.82 -16.06
C ALA A 203 5.60 -2.16 -15.89
N SER A 204 6.46 -1.39 -16.53
CA SER A 204 7.92 -1.56 -16.43
C SER A 204 8.42 -2.96 -16.79
N GLY A 205 7.72 -3.68 -17.67
CA GLY A 205 8.10 -5.06 -18.05
C GLY A 205 7.68 -6.15 -17.05
N PHE A 206 7.05 -5.79 -15.91
CA PHE A 206 6.49 -6.77 -14.99
C PHE A 206 5.14 -7.31 -15.45
N ALA A 207 4.88 -8.58 -15.22
CA ALA A 207 3.54 -9.14 -15.38
C ALA A 207 2.58 -8.49 -14.36
N PRO A 208 1.30 -8.25 -14.70
CA PRO A 208 0.37 -7.58 -13.79
C PRO A 208 0.14 -8.33 -12.48
N SER A 209 0.22 -9.67 -12.50
CA SER A 209 0.11 -10.56 -11.34
C SER A 209 1.39 -10.70 -10.53
N ALA A 210 2.54 -10.20 -11.01
CA ALA A 210 3.81 -10.32 -10.30
C ALA A 210 3.75 -9.64 -8.94
N LEU A 211 4.25 -10.31 -7.91
CA LEU A 211 4.50 -9.74 -6.59
C LEU A 211 5.86 -9.05 -6.62
N LEU A 212 5.88 -7.78 -6.22
CA LEU A 212 7.06 -6.93 -6.24
C LEU A 212 7.46 -6.61 -4.80
N LEU A 213 8.53 -7.24 -4.34
CA LEU A 213 9.02 -7.13 -2.98
C LEU A 213 10.11 -6.05 -2.90
N PRO A 214 9.98 -5.02 -2.05
CA PRO A 214 10.98 -3.96 -1.90
C PRO A 214 12.34 -4.50 -1.44
N ARG A 215 13.41 -4.15 -2.19
CA ARG A 215 14.81 -4.40 -1.80
C ARG A 215 15.39 -3.26 -0.99
N HIS A 216 14.78 -2.08 -1.06
CA HIS A 216 15.12 -0.90 -0.28
C HIS A 216 13.95 -0.52 0.63
N ASP A 217 14.17 0.39 1.56
CA ASP A 217 13.09 0.95 2.35
C ASP A 217 12.13 1.79 1.49
N LEU A 218 10.90 1.95 1.95
CA LEU A 218 9.83 2.57 1.18
C LEU A 218 10.04 4.08 0.95
N SER A 219 10.80 4.77 1.82
CA SER A 219 11.16 6.18 1.58
C SER A 219 12.10 6.30 0.37
N ALA A 220 13.05 5.37 0.23
CA ALA A 220 14.00 5.34 -0.89
C ALA A 220 13.36 4.93 -2.22
N LEU A 221 12.19 4.29 -2.23
CA LEU A 221 11.52 3.88 -3.47
C LEU A 221 10.82 5.02 -4.21
N GLY A 222 10.53 6.13 -3.55
CA GLY A 222 9.81 7.23 -4.20
C GLY A 222 9.85 8.55 -3.44
N PRO A 223 9.47 8.62 -2.16
CA PRO A 223 9.40 9.89 -1.43
C PRO A 223 10.71 10.66 -1.34
N ASP A 224 11.82 10.03 -0.93
CA ASP A 224 13.15 10.69 -0.85
C ASP A 224 13.67 11.09 -2.24
N PRO A 225 13.64 10.22 -3.27
CA PRO A 225 13.95 10.59 -4.64
C PRO A 225 13.09 11.74 -5.19
N ALA A 226 11.79 11.77 -4.85
CA ALA A 226 10.91 12.87 -5.26
C ALA A 226 11.32 14.21 -4.65
N ALA A 227 11.70 14.23 -3.37
CA ALA A 227 12.21 15.45 -2.74
C ALA A 227 13.53 15.91 -3.33
N HIS A 228 14.42 14.98 -3.68
CA HIS A 228 15.66 15.28 -4.39
C HIS A 228 15.37 15.87 -5.77
N TRP A 229 14.55 15.20 -6.56
CA TRP A 229 14.10 15.60 -7.90
C TRP A 229 13.48 17.02 -7.90
N LEU A 230 12.67 17.34 -6.88
CA LEU A 230 12.07 18.67 -6.71
C LEU A 230 13.13 19.74 -6.42
N ARG A 231 14.04 19.49 -5.47
CA ARG A 231 15.10 20.45 -5.09
C ARG A 231 16.05 20.76 -6.24
N GLU A 232 16.44 19.75 -7.01
CA GLU A 232 17.29 19.95 -8.20
C GLU A 232 16.65 20.85 -9.26
N ARG A 233 15.30 20.96 -9.25
CA ARG A 233 14.53 21.79 -10.19
C ARG A 233 14.08 23.13 -9.60
N GLY A 234 14.65 23.50 -8.43
CA GLY A 234 14.40 24.80 -7.80
C GLY A 234 13.06 24.88 -7.04
N HIS A 235 12.43 23.74 -6.76
CA HIS A 235 11.24 23.68 -5.89
C HIS A 235 11.65 23.55 -4.41
N THR A 236 10.74 23.92 -3.51
CA THR A 236 11.02 23.96 -2.07
C THR A 236 10.43 22.74 -1.37
N VAL A 237 11.20 22.12 -0.48
CA VAL A 237 10.75 21.00 0.38
C VAL A 237 11.13 21.29 1.81
N HIS A 238 10.14 21.53 2.64
CA HIS A 238 10.27 21.75 4.09
C HIS A 238 9.95 20.47 4.86
N LEU A 239 10.91 19.97 5.61
CA LEU A 239 10.73 18.88 6.58
C LEU A 239 10.69 19.47 7.98
N GLY A 240 9.95 18.81 8.91
CA GLY A 240 9.77 19.27 10.26
C GLY A 240 8.85 20.50 10.36
N ARG A 241 8.12 20.86 9.30
CA ARG A 241 7.27 22.04 9.25
C ARG A 241 5.79 21.66 9.24
N ARG A 242 5.09 22.03 10.29
CA ARG A 242 3.66 21.82 10.44
C ARG A 242 2.87 22.97 9.80
N ILE A 243 1.89 22.65 8.95
CA ILE A 243 0.82 23.56 8.57
C ILE A 243 -0.38 23.28 9.49
N GLU A 244 -0.82 24.31 10.20
CA GLU A 244 -1.87 24.22 11.22
C GLU A 244 -3.21 24.69 10.70
N ARG A 245 -3.21 25.66 9.77
CA ARG A 245 -4.42 26.32 9.28
C ARG A 245 -4.30 26.67 7.80
N ILE A 246 -5.45 26.62 7.14
CA ILE A 246 -5.65 27.08 5.78
C ILE A 246 -6.87 28.01 5.76
N ASP A 247 -6.72 29.17 5.14
CA ASP A 247 -7.78 30.17 4.97
C ASP A 247 -7.86 30.59 3.49
N ALA A 248 -9.05 30.93 3.02
CA ALA A 248 -9.21 31.56 1.71
C ALA A 248 -8.61 32.98 1.74
N ASP A 249 -7.89 33.37 0.70
CA ASP A 249 -7.19 34.65 0.64
C ASP A 249 -7.12 35.21 -0.79
N ASP A 250 -7.96 36.16 -1.10
CA ASP A 250 -7.98 36.98 -2.33
C ASP A 250 -7.76 36.18 -3.64
N GLY A 251 -8.59 35.17 -3.84
CA GLY A 251 -8.52 34.28 -5.01
C GLY A 251 -7.49 33.17 -4.93
N GLY A 252 -6.89 32.94 -3.77
CA GLY A 252 -5.97 31.86 -3.45
C GLY A 252 -6.14 31.37 -2.01
N TRP A 253 -5.07 30.85 -1.43
CA TRP A 253 -5.05 30.22 -0.13
C TRP A 253 -3.90 30.72 0.72
N ARG A 254 -4.16 31.00 1.98
CA ARG A 254 -3.14 31.31 2.99
C ARG A 254 -2.93 30.10 3.89
N LEU A 255 -1.71 29.60 3.93
CA LEU A 255 -1.29 28.55 4.86
C LEU A 255 -0.53 29.17 6.01
N SER A 256 -0.86 28.78 7.24
CA SER A 256 -0.15 29.24 8.44
C SER A 256 0.23 28.09 9.37
N GLY A 257 1.36 28.25 10.06
CA GLY A 257 1.89 27.34 11.05
C GLY A 257 3.21 27.86 11.60
N GLU A 258 3.48 27.58 12.88
CA GLU A 258 4.73 27.97 13.58
C GLU A 258 5.04 29.48 13.49
N GLY A 259 3.98 30.31 13.54
CA GLY A 259 4.12 31.77 13.50
C GLY A 259 4.39 32.37 12.11
N GLN A 260 4.42 31.56 11.06
CA GLN A 260 4.59 31.97 9.66
C GLN A 260 3.32 31.79 8.87
N ALA A 261 3.08 32.67 7.90
CA ALA A 261 1.97 32.58 6.98
C ALA A 261 2.47 32.82 5.56
N GLU A 262 2.05 31.99 4.61
CA GLU A 262 2.43 32.09 3.20
C GLU A 262 1.18 31.96 2.31
N ARG A 263 1.19 32.68 1.18
CA ARG A 263 0.10 32.68 0.19
C ARG A 263 0.45 31.80 -1.01
N PHE A 264 -0.54 31.01 -1.45
CA PHE A 264 -0.45 30.13 -2.60
C PHE A 264 -1.68 30.33 -3.51
N ASP A 265 -1.51 30.09 -4.81
CA ASP A 265 -2.63 30.14 -5.75
C ASP A 265 -3.50 28.87 -5.63
N CYS A 266 -2.86 27.72 -5.43
CA CYS A 266 -3.52 26.44 -5.23
C CYS A 266 -2.87 25.64 -4.09
N VAL A 267 -3.68 24.75 -3.46
CA VAL A 267 -3.22 23.85 -2.40
C VAL A 267 -3.65 22.42 -2.70
N VAL A 268 -2.74 21.47 -2.49
CA VAL A 268 -3.05 20.05 -2.40
C VAL A 268 -2.87 19.59 -0.95
N TRP A 269 -3.97 19.22 -0.31
CA TRP A 269 -3.96 18.71 1.06
C TRP A 269 -3.80 17.18 1.04
N ALA A 270 -2.60 16.69 1.35
CA ALA A 270 -2.19 15.30 1.21
C ALA A 270 -1.88 14.63 2.56
N THR A 271 -2.56 15.05 3.62
CA THR A 271 -2.43 14.46 4.95
C THR A 271 -3.36 13.25 5.12
N HIS A 272 -3.29 12.60 6.28
CA HIS A 272 -4.22 11.53 6.65
C HIS A 272 -5.68 12.01 6.68
N ALA A 273 -6.65 11.16 6.34
CA ALA A 273 -8.07 11.51 6.21
C ALA A 273 -8.64 12.29 7.39
N SER A 274 -8.38 11.85 8.63
CA SER A 274 -8.89 12.55 9.82
C SER A 274 -8.23 13.92 10.05
N ALA A 275 -6.96 14.08 9.69
CA ALA A 275 -6.28 15.37 9.78
C ALA A 275 -6.78 16.33 8.69
N ALA A 276 -7.01 15.81 7.47
CA ALA A 276 -7.63 16.57 6.40
C ALA A 276 -9.06 17.00 6.75
N ALA A 277 -9.86 16.10 7.31
CA ALA A 277 -11.22 16.41 7.78
C ALA A 277 -11.23 17.56 8.80
N HIS A 278 -10.30 17.50 9.76
CA HIS A 278 -10.18 18.55 10.77
C HIS A 278 -9.76 19.89 10.16
N ALA A 279 -8.74 19.90 9.33
CA ALA A 279 -8.20 21.13 8.75
C ALA A 279 -9.15 21.82 7.75
N LEU A 280 -10.00 21.04 7.08
CA LEU A 280 -10.87 21.53 6.01
C LEU A 280 -12.35 21.66 6.44
N SER A 281 -12.65 21.46 7.73
CA SER A 281 -14.02 21.48 8.26
C SER A 281 -14.77 22.78 8.00
N ASP A 282 -14.10 23.91 8.16
CA ASP A 282 -14.71 25.25 8.01
C ASP A 282 -14.86 25.64 6.52
N ILE A 283 -14.01 25.08 5.64
CA ILE A 283 -13.99 25.39 4.21
C ILE A 283 -14.97 24.51 3.43
N ALA A 284 -14.98 23.21 3.75
CA ALA A 284 -15.75 22.21 3.02
C ALA A 284 -16.38 21.18 3.99
N PRO A 285 -17.38 21.57 4.80
CA PRO A 285 -17.92 20.74 5.88
C PRO A 285 -18.48 19.39 5.40
N THR A 286 -19.13 19.35 4.24
CA THR A 286 -19.64 18.10 3.66
C THR A 286 -18.51 17.14 3.27
N TRP A 287 -17.46 17.66 2.64
CA TRP A 287 -16.27 16.89 2.29
C TRP A 287 -15.56 16.37 3.55
N ALA A 288 -15.39 17.26 4.54
CA ALA A 288 -14.75 16.93 5.82
C ALA A 288 -15.54 15.86 6.58
N GLY A 289 -16.89 15.93 6.58
CA GLY A 289 -17.76 14.92 7.14
C GLY A 289 -17.56 13.54 6.50
N ALA A 290 -17.46 13.48 5.16
CA ALA A 290 -17.20 12.24 4.43
C ALA A 290 -15.82 11.65 4.76
N ALA A 291 -14.78 12.48 4.88
CA ALA A 291 -13.44 12.06 5.26
C ALA A 291 -13.36 11.60 6.74
N ALA A 292 -14.06 12.27 7.64
CA ALA A 292 -14.13 11.91 9.06
C ALA A 292 -14.89 10.60 9.31
N ALA A 293 -15.86 10.27 8.46
CA ALA A 293 -16.66 9.05 8.59
C ALA A 293 -15.91 7.76 8.22
N LEU A 294 -14.70 7.86 7.66
CA LEU A 294 -13.89 6.69 7.31
C LEU A 294 -13.38 5.97 8.56
N GLY A 295 -13.90 4.76 8.83
CA GLY A 295 -13.35 3.86 9.85
C GLY A 295 -11.97 3.36 9.42
N HIS A 296 -11.11 3.02 10.38
CA HIS A 296 -9.75 2.56 10.09
C HIS A 296 -9.49 1.20 10.72
N THR A 297 -8.57 0.46 10.11
CA THR A 297 -8.09 -0.84 10.57
C THR A 297 -6.57 -0.82 10.75
N ALA A 298 -6.10 -1.53 11.77
CA ALA A 298 -4.69 -1.59 12.10
C ALA A 298 -3.96 -2.70 11.32
N ILE A 299 -2.67 -2.50 11.13
CA ILE A 299 -1.71 -3.54 10.71
C ILE A 299 -0.58 -3.52 11.74
N THR A 300 -0.23 -4.70 12.23
CA THR A 300 0.96 -4.88 13.07
C THR A 300 2.03 -5.61 12.27
N THR A 301 3.26 -5.14 12.34
CA THR A 301 4.43 -5.82 11.80
C THR A 301 5.36 -6.18 12.97
N VAL A 302 5.67 -7.47 13.10
CA VAL A 302 6.65 -7.97 14.07
C VAL A 302 7.93 -8.26 13.31
N TYR A 303 8.98 -7.50 13.60
CA TYR A 303 10.33 -7.78 13.13
C TYR A 303 11.07 -8.60 14.16
N ALA A 304 11.69 -9.71 13.73
CA ALA A 304 12.46 -10.59 14.59
C ALA A 304 13.77 -11.02 13.91
N LEU A 305 14.79 -11.25 14.71
CA LEU A 305 16.07 -11.77 14.26
C LEU A 305 16.11 -13.28 14.50
N GLY A 306 16.36 -14.03 13.45
CA GLY A 306 16.58 -15.47 13.44
C GLY A 306 18.01 -15.82 13.00
N PRO A 307 18.29 -17.12 12.82
CA PRO A 307 19.60 -17.59 12.37
C PRO A 307 19.94 -17.04 10.98
N ARG A 308 21.07 -16.36 10.83
CA ARG A 308 21.52 -15.75 9.56
C ARG A 308 21.72 -16.76 8.43
N HIS A 309 22.03 -18.01 8.78
CA HIS A 309 22.37 -19.07 7.83
C HIS A 309 21.21 -20.03 7.52
N GLN A 310 20.01 -19.72 7.99
CA GLN A 310 18.82 -20.53 7.77
C GLN A 310 17.73 -19.68 7.09
N PRO A 311 17.86 -19.37 5.78
CA PRO A 311 16.84 -18.62 5.05
C PRO A 311 15.56 -19.44 4.94
N LEU A 312 14.43 -18.75 4.83
CA LEU A 312 13.15 -19.39 4.49
C LEU A 312 13.21 -19.99 3.07
N ALA A 313 12.30 -20.91 2.79
CA ALA A 313 12.21 -21.57 1.48
C ALA A 313 11.84 -20.59 0.32
N ALA A 314 11.37 -19.39 0.64
CA ALA A 314 11.10 -18.32 -0.29
C ALA A 314 11.17 -16.96 0.42
N PRO A 315 11.34 -15.85 -0.33
CA PRO A 315 11.37 -14.50 0.25
C PRO A 315 10.09 -14.11 1.01
N MET A 316 8.98 -14.76 0.69
CA MET A 316 7.68 -14.59 1.35
C MET A 316 7.00 -15.95 1.46
N LEU A 317 6.45 -16.25 2.62
CA LEU A 317 5.57 -17.40 2.86
C LEU A 317 4.26 -16.96 3.51
N ALA A 318 3.17 -17.64 3.16
CA ALA A 318 1.90 -17.53 3.86
C ALA A 318 1.93 -18.36 5.16
N LEU A 319 1.16 -17.93 6.15
CA LEU A 319 0.98 -18.61 7.44
C LEU A 319 -0.49 -18.92 7.67
N ARG A 320 -0.79 -19.92 8.49
CA ARG A 320 -2.17 -20.36 8.77
C ARG A 320 -2.55 -20.11 10.22
N GLY A 321 -3.84 -19.88 10.46
CA GLY A 321 -4.48 -20.04 11.77
C GLY A 321 -3.83 -19.31 12.95
N GLY A 322 -3.10 -18.23 12.69
CA GLY A 322 -2.42 -17.46 13.73
C GLY A 322 -2.51 -15.96 13.46
N PRO A 323 -1.87 -15.12 14.28
CA PRO A 323 -2.00 -13.67 14.12
C PRO A 323 -1.40 -13.16 12.81
N ALA A 324 -0.26 -13.71 12.36
CA ALA A 324 0.39 -13.30 11.12
C ALA A 324 -0.13 -14.09 9.92
N GLN A 325 -0.43 -13.39 8.82
CA GLN A 325 -0.82 -14.01 7.55
C GLN A 325 0.39 -14.28 6.66
N PHE A 326 1.44 -13.47 6.78
CA PHE A 326 2.65 -13.60 5.97
C PHE A 326 3.91 -13.37 6.79
N VAL A 327 4.97 -14.04 6.37
CA VAL A 327 6.34 -13.78 6.81
C VAL A 327 7.23 -13.48 5.62
N PHE A 328 8.09 -12.48 5.76
CA PHE A 328 9.09 -12.08 4.78
C PHE A 328 10.49 -12.32 5.33
N ASP A 329 11.32 -12.99 4.54
CA ASP A 329 12.76 -13.14 4.79
C ASP A 329 13.49 -11.96 4.13
N ARG A 330 13.82 -10.95 4.91
CA ARG A 330 14.45 -9.74 4.40
C ARG A 330 15.89 -10.00 3.91
N GLY A 331 16.54 -11.02 4.41
CA GLY A 331 17.86 -11.45 3.93
C GLY A 331 17.87 -11.86 2.47
N GLN A 332 16.73 -12.39 1.95
CA GLN A 332 16.58 -12.70 0.53
C GLN A 332 16.23 -11.46 -0.33
N LEU A 333 15.85 -10.34 0.29
CA LEU A 333 15.62 -9.07 -0.39
C LEU A 333 16.88 -8.20 -0.39
N ARG A 334 17.59 -8.15 0.74
CA ARG A 334 18.83 -7.41 0.94
C ARG A 334 19.80 -8.20 1.84
N ALA A 335 20.99 -8.48 1.34
CA ALA A 335 21.98 -9.30 2.07
C ALA A 335 22.35 -8.74 3.46
N ALA A 336 22.33 -7.40 3.62
CA ALA A 336 22.57 -6.76 4.92
C ALA A 336 21.52 -7.11 5.99
N ASP A 337 20.32 -7.51 5.59
CA ASP A 337 19.22 -7.90 6.47
C ASP A 337 19.18 -9.42 6.75
N ALA A 338 20.28 -10.16 6.52
CA ALA A 338 20.33 -11.59 6.73
C ALA A 338 19.90 -11.98 8.16
N GLY A 339 18.92 -12.90 8.25
CA GLY A 339 18.30 -13.33 9.50
C GLY A 339 17.12 -12.46 9.98
N VAL A 340 16.87 -11.29 9.36
CA VAL A 340 15.74 -10.46 9.73
C VAL A 340 14.46 -10.97 9.05
N LEU A 341 13.48 -11.30 9.87
CA LEU A 341 12.14 -11.72 9.46
C LEU A 341 11.12 -10.63 9.77
N ALA A 342 10.18 -10.39 8.85
CA ALA A 342 9.05 -9.48 9.05
C ALA A 342 7.73 -10.26 8.98
N PHE A 343 7.00 -10.33 10.08
CA PHE A 343 5.69 -10.96 10.17
C PHE A 343 4.61 -9.88 10.06
N VAL A 344 3.65 -10.07 9.16
CA VAL A 344 2.58 -9.09 8.91
C VAL A 344 1.26 -9.63 9.43
N LEU A 345 0.67 -8.85 10.34
CA LEU A 345 -0.61 -9.09 10.98
C LEU A 345 -1.59 -8.03 10.46
N SER A 346 -2.35 -8.35 9.44
CA SER A 346 -3.40 -7.50 8.91
C SER A 346 -4.65 -7.59 9.78
N HIS A 347 -5.46 -6.51 9.78
CA HIS A 347 -6.66 -6.41 10.61
C HIS A 347 -6.38 -6.75 12.07
N SER A 348 -5.22 -6.30 12.57
CA SER A 348 -4.74 -6.65 13.91
C SER A 348 -5.50 -5.91 14.99
N GLY A 349 -5.70 -6.60 16.13
CA GLY A 349 -6.30 -6.06 17.36
C GLY A 349 -5.69 -6.73 18.57
N GLY A 350 -5.73 -6.08 19.71
CA GLY A 350 -5.13 -6.54 20.96
C GLY A 350 -3.84 -5.81 21.31
N GLU A 351 -3.25 -6.23 22.42
CA GLU A 351 -2.02 -5.62 22.93
C GLU A 351 -0.79 -6.07 22.12
N ARG A 352 0.18 -5.17 22.00
CA ARG A 352 1.35 -5.36 21.16
C ARG A 352 2.19 -6.55 21.62
N GLU A 353 2.35 -6.70 22.91
CA GLU A 353 3.15 -7.75 23.55
C GLU A 353 2.52 -9.14 23.31
N ASP A 354 1.21 -9.24 23.40
CA ASP A 354 0.46 -10.48 23.13
C ASP A 354 0.55 -10.87 21.66
N LEU A 355 0.40 -9.91 20.74
CA LEU A 355 0.56 -10.12 19.30
C LEU A 355 1.97 -10.59 18.96
N GLN A 356 2.99 -9.98 19.59
CA GLN A 356 4.38 -10.38 19.41
C GLN A 356 4.61 -11.82 19.88
N ALA A 357 4.19 -12.15 21.11
CA ALA A 357 4.36 -13.48 21.67
C ALA A 357 3.67 -14.56 20.83
N ALA A 358 2.41 -14.32 20.45
CA ALA A 358 1.64 -15.24 19.60
C ALA A 358 2.27 -15.41 18.21
N THR A 359 2.87 -14.35 17.64
CA THR A 359 3.58 -14.41 16.35
C THR A 359 4.85 -15.25 16.43
N LEU A 360 5.62 -15.11 17.49
CA LEU A 360 6.83 -15.92 17.70
C LEU A 360 6.51 -17.39 17.92
N GLU A 361 5.41 -17.68 18.63
CA GLU A 361 4.93 -19.04 18.80
C GLU A 361 4.45 -19.64 17.46
N GLN A 362 3.70 -18.88 16.67
CA GLN A 362 3.31 -19.28 15.30
C GLN A 362 4.53 -19.59 14.43
N ALA A 363 5.59 -18.78 14.52
CA ALA A 363 6.84 -19.02 13.80
C ALA A 363 7.52 -20.31 14.25
N ARG A 364 7.52 -20.61 15.55
CA ARG A 364 8.04 -21.86 16.09
C ARG A 364 7.28 -23.08 15.55
N GLU A 365 5.94 -23.01 15.53
CA GLU A 365 5.10 -24.12 15.11
C GLU A 365 5.13 -24.36 13.60
N GLN A 366 5.07 -23.30 12.79
CA GLN A 366 4.89 -23.43 11.34
C GLN A 366 6.20 -23.37 10.55
N LEU A 367 7.22 -22.70 11.07
CA LEU A 367 8.52 -22.53 10.41
C LEU A 367 9.63 -23.33 11.06
N GLY A 368 9.40 -23.94 12.25
CA GLY A 368 10.43 -24.61 13.03
C GLY A 368 11.50 -23.66 13.58
N LEU A 369 11.23 -22.36 13.64
CA LEU A 369 12.18 -21.34 14.08
C LEU A 369 12.11 -21.20 15.61
N VAL A 370 13.16 -21.59 16.29
CA VAL A 370 13.30 -21.49 17.75
C VAL A 370 14.24 -20.36 18.10
N GLY A 371 13.95 -19.63 19.17
CA GLY A 371 14.85 -18.60 19.69
C GLY A 371 14.90 -17.31 18.86
N LEU A 372 13.84 -16.98 18.15
CA LEU A 372 13.71 -15.68 17.49
C LEU A 372 13.79 -14.54 18.51
N ILE A 373 14.62 -13.54 18.22
CA ILE A 373 14.78 -12.34 19.06
C ILE A 373 13.93 -11.23 18.46
N PRO A 374 12.90 -10.71 19.16
CA PRO A 374 12.12 -9.60 18.65
C PRO A 374 12.98 -8.33 18.55
N LEU A 375 13.02 -7.73 17.38
CA LEU A 375 13.71 -6.47 17.12
C LEU A 375 12.77 -5.27 17.33
N ARG A 376 11.59 -5.35 16.75
CA ARG A 376 10.60 -4.28 16.84
C ARG A 376 9.21 -4.81 16.50
N THR A 377 8.21 -4.41 17.29
CA THR A 377 6.80 -4.58 16.95
C THR A 377 6.17 -3.21 16.71
N ILE A 378 5.61 -3.02 15.54
CA ILE A 378 5.04 -1.76 15.08
C ILE A 378 3.57 -1.98 14.78
N THR A 379 2.69 -1.23 15.44
CA THR A 379 1.26 -1.21 15.15
C THR A 379 0.88 0.14 14.55
N GLU A 380 0.60 0.16 13.26
CA GLU A 380 -0.02 1.32 12.62
C GLU A 380 -1.54 1.21 12.80
N ARG A 381 -2.09 1.97 13.73
CA ARG A 381 -3.53 1.89 14.08
C ARG A 381 -4.46 2.37 12.96
N ARG A 382 -3.95 3.21 12.06
CA ARG A 382 -4.68 3.75 10.91
C ARG A 382 -4.00 3.33 9.62
N ALA A 383 -3.63 2.05 9.52
CA ALA A 383 -2.90 1.53 8.38
C ALA A 383 -3.69 1.71 7.09
N THR A 384 -4.95 1.33 7.10
CA THR A 384 -5.90 1.51 6.00
C THR A 384 -7.24 2.01 6.53
N PHE A 385 -8.03 2.66 5.68
CA PHE A 385 -9.45 2.78 6.00
C PHE A 385 -10.18 1.47 5.66
N ALA A 386 -11.28 1.22 6.34
CA ALA A 386 -12.09 0.00 6.17
C ALA A 386 -12.86 0.05 4.85
N CYS A 387 -12.42 -0.70 3.85
CA CYS A 387 -13.05 -0.82 2.53
C CYS A 387 -14.29 -1.72 2.58
N THR A 388 -15.34 -1.28 3.27
CA THR A 388 -16.61 -1.99 3.39
C THR A 388 -17.49 -1.82 2.15
N PRO A 389 -18.49 -2.70 1.93
CA PRO A 389 -19.48 -2.52 0.86
C PRO A 389 -20.21 -1.17 0.97
N GLY A 390 -20.45 -0.54 -0.16
CA GLY A 390 -21.21 0.73 -0.22
C GLY A 390 -20.48 1.96 0.35
N LEU A 391 -19.20 1.86 0.71
CA LEU A 391 -18.44 2.97 1.25
C LEU A 391 -18.33 4.11 0.23
N VAL A 392 -18.78 5.31 0.62
CA VAL A 392 -18.60 6.56 -0.13
C VAL A 392 -17.32 7.24 0.35
N ARG A 393 -16.44 7.57 -0.59
CA ARG A 393 -15.16 8.23 -0.32
C ARG A 393 -15.19 9.69 -0.80
N PRO A 394 -14.48 10.62 -0.11
CA PRO A 394 -14.44 12.01 -0.52
C PRO A 394 -13.75 12.18 -1.87
N SER A 395 -14.19 13.19 -2.65
CA SER A 395 -13.61 13.56 -3.95
C SER A 395 -12.20 14.14 -3.80
N GLY A 396 -11.41 14.14 -4.89
CA GLY A 396 -10.13 14.84 -4.95
C GLY A 396 -10.25 16.35 -5.01
N ALA A 397 -11.31 16.90 -5.63
CA ALA A 397 -11.62 18.33 -5.63
C ALA A 397 -12.39 18.68 -4.35
N VAL A 398 -11.88 19.64 -3.59
CA VAL A 398 -12.48 20.11 -2.33
C VAL A 398 -13.19 21.44 -2.52
N ALA A 399 -12.48 22.42 -3.08
CA ALA A 399 -12.97 23.77 -3.42
C ALA A 399 -12.14 24.31 -4.60
N PRO A 400 -12.54 25.42 -5.22
CA PRO A 400 -11.72 26.05 -6.26
C PRO A 400 -10.28 26.30 -5.79
N GLY A 401 -9.29 25.78 -6.52
CA GLY A 401 -7.88 25.85 -6.13
C GLY A 401 -7.47 25.00 -4.92
N LEU A 402 -8.38 24.21 -4.34
CA LEU A 402 -8.09 23.31 -3.21
C LEU A 402 -8.39 21.86 -3.57
N TRP A 403 -7.38 21.02 -3.47
CA TRP A 403 -7.42 19.61 -3.78
C TRP A 403 -7.07 18.76 -2.57
N ALA A 404 -7.58 17.55 -2.51
CA ALA A 404 -7.15 16.53 -1.56
C ALA A 404 -6.47 15.39 -2.29
N ALA A 405 -5.46 14.79 -1.66
CA ALA A 405 -4.77 13.63 -2.16
C ALA A 405 -4.51 12.61 -1.04
N GLY A 406 -4.66 11.32 -1.36
CA GLY A 406 -4.47 10.22 -0.42
C GLY A 406 -5.09 8.95 -0.96
N ASP A 407 -4.74 7.83 -0.33
CA ASP A 407 -5.32 6.52 -0.62
C ASP A 407 -6.83 6.44 -0.32
N PHE A 408 -7.33 7.37 0.50
CA PHE A 408 -8.73 7.48 0.92
C PHE A 408 -9.60 8.28 -0.05
N VAL A 409 -9.01 9.09 -0.92
CA VAL A 409 -9.73 9.87 -1.95
C VAL A 409 -10.37 8.93 -2.97
N ASP A 410 -11.54 9.30 -3.49
CA ASP A 410 -12.25 8.46 -4.45
C ASP A 410 -11.42 8.19 -5.72
N GLY A 411 -11.44 6.92 -6.14
CA GLY A 411 -10.64 6.44 -7.25
C GLY A 411 -10.42 4.93 -7.20
N PRO A 412 -9.75 4.37 -8.18
CA PRO A 412 -9.33 2.96 -8.17
C PRO A 412 -8.27 2.70 -7.09
N TYR A 413 -8.14 1.47 -6.65
CA TYR A 413 -7.13 1.01 -5.68
C TYR A 413 -7.18 1.71 -4.31
N PRO A 414 -8.36 1.69 -3.63
CA PRO A 414 -8.49 2.27 -2.30
C PRO A 414 -7.50 1.65 -1.30
N ALA A 415 -7.06 2.44 -0.34
CA ALA A 415 -6.17 2.01 0.76
C ALA A 415 -4.83 1.40 0.29
N THR A 416 -4.30 1.82 -0.87
CA THR A 416 -3.03 1.33 -1.42
C THR A 416 -2.08 2.47 -1.79
N ILE A 417 -0.77 2.16 -1.93
CA ILE A 417 0.22 3.10 -2.47
C ILE A 417 -0.18 3.54 -3.88
N GLU A 418 -0.69 2.62 -4.71
CA GLU A 418 -1.17 2.94 -6.07
C GLU A 418 -2.30 3.97 -6.05
N GLY A 419 -3.28 3.80 -5.16
CA GLY A 419 -4.36 4.78 -4.99
C GLY A 419 -3.85 6.13 -4.51
N ALA A 420 -2.91 6.14 -3.58
CA ALA A 420 -2.25 7.35 -3.08
C ALA A 420 -1.53 8.10 -4.21
N VAL A 421 -0.71 7.41 -5.00
CA VAL A 421 0.03 8.01 -6.12
C VAL A 421 -0.92 8.53 -7.20
N ARG A 422 -1.95 7.77 -7.57
CA ARG A 422 -2.94 8.20 -8.58
C ARG A 422 -3.69 9.45 -8.15
N SER A 423 -4.18 9.49 -6.93
CA SER A 423 -4.87 10.68 -6.40
C SER A 423 -3.94 11.88 -6.31
N GLY A 424 -2.69 11.68 -5.87
CA GLY A 424 -1.67 12.72 -5.84
C GLY A 424 -1.39 13.30 -7.23
N GLN A 425 -1.13 12.45 -8.22
CA GLN A 425 -0.91 12.89 -9.60
C GLN A 425 -2.11 13.65 -10.20
N ALA A 426 -3.33 13.21 -9.90
CA ALA A 426 -4.55 13.90 -10.35
C ALA A 426 -4.67 15.28 -9.72
N ALA A 427 -4.50 15.37 -8.39
CA ALA A 427 -4.55 16.63 -7.65
C ALA A 427 -3.43 17.60 -8.08
N GLY A 428 -2.19 17.10 -8.25
CA GLY A 428 -1.06 17.92 -8.70
C GLY A 428 -1.26 18.50 -10.10
N ARG A 429 -1.77 17.70 -11.05
CA ARG A 429 -2.12 18.20 -12.39
C ARG A 429 -3.26 19.21 -12.35
N GLY A 430 -4.30 19.00 -11.51
CA GLY A 430 -5.39 19.95 -11.33
C GLY A 430 -4.90 21.29 -10.77
N ALA A 431 -4.09 21.24 -9.72
CA ALA A 431 -3.52 22.43 -9.09
C ALA A 431 -2.59 23.23 -10.05
N ALA A 432 -1.80 22.55 -10.88
CA ALA A 432 -0.95 23.22 -11.87
C ALA A 432 -1.71 24.01 -12.93
N LEU A 433 -2.97 23.66 -13.17
CA LEU A 433 -3.86 24.40 -14.11
C LEU A 433 -4.53 25.62 -13.46
N GLY A 434 -4.29 25.88 -12.18
CA GLY A 434 -4.91 26.99 -11.44
C GLY A 434 -6.42 26.81 -11.23
N ARG A 435 -6.91 25.56 -11.17
CA ARG A 435 -8.34 25.23 -11.08
C ARG A 435 -8.67 24.60 -9.75
#